data_606d79af66c2270c2e3d63372a998f54
#
_entry.id   606d79af66c2270c2e3d63372a998f54
#
_cell.length_a   1.000
_cell.length_b   1.000
_cell.length_c   1.000
_cell.angle_alpha   90.00
_cell.angle_beta   90.00
_cell.angle_gamma   90.00
#
_symmetry.space_group_name_H-M   'P 1'
#
loop_
_entity.id
_entity.type
_entity.pdbx_description
1 polymer ?
#
loop_
_entity_poly.entity_id
_entity_poly.type
_entity_poly.pdbx_seq_one_letter_code
_entity_poly.pdbx_strand_id
1 'polypeptide(L)'
;GHYQMQWVFDDQPMKAASAEVLCKTETDPNLSLLSKAPGNNCENADEIMGIPGMLSWLIDGKTSGVTVEGIENLQHKYEKMYGPGDYRPNILVTYWCFRLMIAMGVFSLILAIIGLVVTSKGKMPSSKHFERFAVFCLPFPFIGHALGWIMTEMGRQPWIVHPNPSGDPRIHLTVDEAVSPLAPHEVWISVIGFTLVYLILAVVWFYLMRRYTAVGLRPADKELALNHYLGAVDPKVFWWLDFVRDTHSQAPITNPWSQKHRAGAHPCPL
;
A
#
# COMPACT_ATOMS: atom_id res chain seq x y z
N GLY A 1 0.67 -5.12 -12.72
CA GLY A 1 1.46 -6.09 -11.92
C GLY A 1 2.54 -6.79 -12.76
N HIS A 2 2.17 -7.36 -13.91
CA HIS A 2 3.11 -8.13 -14.75
C HIS A 2 4.34 -7.30 -15.18
N TYR A 3 4.16 -6.15 -15.80
CA TYR A 3 5.27 -5.28 -16.23
C TYR A 3 6.16 -4.83 -15.07
N GLN A 4 5.57 -4.54 -13.91
CA GLN A 4 6.34 -4.14 -12.73
C GLN A 4 7.15 -5.31 -12.17
N MET A 5 6.58 -6.52 -12.16
CA MET A 5 7.28 -7.73 -11.71
C MET A 5 8.45 -8.05 -12.65
N GLN A 6 8.21 -8.05 -13.97
CA GLN A 6 9.23 -8.23 -14.97
C GLN A 6 10.40 -7.25 -14.78
N TRP A 7 10.09 -5.95 -14.63
CA TRP A 7 11.11 -4.93 -14.37
C TRP A 7 11.91 -5.20 -13.09
N VAL A 8 11.28 -5.65 -12.00
CA VAL A 8 11.98 -5.98 -10.74
C VAL A 8 12.92 -7.17 -10.92
N PHE A 9 12.52 -8.18 -11.69
CA PHE A 9 13.40 -9.32 -11.98
C PHE A 9 14.57 -8.95 -12.91
N ASP A 10 14.34 -8.06 -13.86
CA ASP A 10 15.39 -7.63 -14.82
C ASP A 10 16.37 -6.63 -14.17
N ASP A 11 15.88 -5.62 -13.48
CA ASP A 11 16.70 -4.52 -12.95
C ASP A 11 17.15 -4.70 -11.49
N GLN A 12 16.39 -5.45 -10.67
CA GLN A 12 16.69 -5.70 -9.27
C GLN A 12 16.60 -7.20 -8.90
N PRO A 13 17.34 -8.08 -9.58
CA PRO A 13 17.21 -9.53 -9.42
C PRO A 13 17.46 -10.00 -7.99
N MET A 14 18.40 -9.38 -7.26
CA MET A 14 18.68 -9.72 -5.86
C MET A 14 17.46 -9.50 -4.95
N LYS A 15 16.73 -8.40 -5.15
CA LYS A 15 15.48 -8.09 -4.44
C LYS A 15 14.40 -9.12 -4.76
N ALA A 16 14.24 -9.46 -6.04
CA ALA A 16 13.29 -10.45 -6.50
C ALA A 16 13.58 -11.84 -5.91
N ALA A 17 14.81 -12.29 -5.99
CA ALA A 17 15.26 -13.56 -5.41
C ALA A 17 15.07 -13.59 -3.88
N SER A 18 15.32 -12.47 -3.18
CA SER A 18 15.13 -12.36 -1.73
C SER A 18 13.66 -12.38 -1.31
N ALA A 19 12.76 -11.78 -2.12
CA ALA A 19 11.33 -11.80 -1.86
C ALA A 19 10.73 -13.21 -2.03
N GLU A 20 11.37 -14.10 -2.80
CA GLU A 20 10.95 -15.48 -3.02
C GLU A 20 11.83 -16.50 -2.26
N VAL A 21 12.89 -16.05 -1.58
CA VAL A 21 13.90 -16.89 -0.90
C VAL A 21 14.54 -17.91 -1.86
N LEU A 22 14.81 -17.48 -3.09
CA LEU A 22 15.50 -18.27 -4.08
C LEU A 22 17.02 -18.22 -3.82
N CYS A 23 17.53 -19.19 -3.06
CA CYS A 23 18.94 -19.21 -2.71
C CYS A 23 19.81 -19.67 -3.85
N LYS A 24 19.34 -20.60 -4.69
CA LYS A 24 20.02 -21.12 -5.87
C LYS A 24 19.25 -20.76 -7.12
N THR A 25 19.96 -20.72 -8.25
CA THR A 25 19.33 -20.52 -9.55
C THR A 25 18.46 -21.71 -9.89
N GLU A 26 17.20 -21.44 -10.20
CA GLU A 26 16.18 -22.45 -10.50
C GLU A 26 15.48 -22.11 -11.82
N THR A 27 15.11 -23.16 -12.55
CA THR A 27 14.25 -23.05 -13.74
C THR A 27 12.82 -23.37 -13.30
N ASP A 28 11.90 -22.51 -13.68
CA ASP A 28 10.47 -22.59 -13.31
C ASP A 28 10.24 -22.68 -11.80
N PRO A 29 10.80 -21.73 -11.02
CA PRO A 29 10.63 -21.75 -9.58
C PRO A 29 9.16 -21.57 -9.19
N ASN A 30 8.80 -22.18 -8.07
CA ASN A 30 7.48 -22.02 -7.48
C ASN A 30 7.30 -20.60 -6.94
N LEU A 31 6.07 -20.11 -6.94
CA LEU A 31 5.74 -18.94 -6.12
C LEU A 31 5.63 -19.43 -4.67
N SER A 32 6.60 -19.07 -3.85
CA SER A 32 6.59 -19.44 -2.43
C SER A 32 5.41 -18.78 -1.70
N LEU A 33 4.52 -19.56 -1.11
CA LEU A 33 3.50 -19.05 -0.20
C LEU A 33 4.00 -19.03 1.24
N LEU A 34 4.72 -20.06 1.62
CA LEU A 34 5.31 -20.20 2.94
C LEU A 34 6.66 -20.87 2.81
N SER A 35 7.72 -20.18 3.21
CA SER A 35 9.07 -20.71 3.31
C SER A 35 9.61 -20.49 4.70
N LYS A 36 10.45 -21.41 5.13
CA LYS A 36 11.30 -21.16 6.27
C LYS A 36 12.35 -20.16 5.80
N ALA A 37 12.07 -18.89 6.02
CA ALA A 37 12.98 -17.82 5.66
C ALA A 37 14.22 -17.89 6.56
N PRO A 38 15.40 -18.16 5.98
CA PRO A 38 16.64 -18.21 6.74
C PRO A 38 17.07 -16.78 7.12
N GLY A 39 18.08 -16.72 7.96
CA GLY A 39 18.88 -15.51 8.05
C GLY A 39 19.52 -15.15 6.69
N ASN A 40 20.32 -14.10 6.66
CA ASN A 40 20.92 -13.56 5.42
C ASN A 40 21.83 -14.55 4.64
N ASN A 41 22.12 -15.73 5.20
CA ASN A 41 23.08 -16.69 4.63
C ASN A 41 22.45 -17.82 3.83
N CYS A 42 21.16 -17.76 3.53
CA CYS A 42 20.47 -18.87 2.85
C CYS A 42 20.57 -20.26 3.53
N GLU A 43 21.11 -20.32 4.74
CA GLU A 43 21.21 -21.56 5.49
C GLU A 43 19.82 -22.01 5.96
N ASN A 44 19.45 -23.27 5.67
CA ASN A 44 18.15 -23.85 5.99
C ASN A 44 16.94 -23.13 5.34
N ALA A 45 17.12 -22.62 4.14
CA ALA A 45 16.01 -22.16 3.31
C ALA A 45 15.27 -23.38 2.76
N ASP A 46 14.08 -23.65 3.28
CA ASP A 46 13.22 -24.72 2.79
C ASP A 46 11.87 -24.12 2.40
N GLU A 47 11.43 -24.39 1.18
CA GLU A 47 10.06 -24.10 0.76
C GLU A 47 9.12 -25.10 1.43
N ILE A 48 8.16 -24.60 2.22
CA ILE A 48 7.15 -25.44 2.87
C ILE A 48 5.94 -25.60 1.96
N MET A 49 5.54 -24.52 1.28
CA MET A 49 4.38 -24.51 0.40
C MET A 49 4.58 -23.46 -0.70
N GLY A 50 4.40 -23.89 -1.94
CA GLY A 50 4.48 -23.04 -3.13
C GLY A 50 3.47 -23.43 -4.21
N ILE A 51 3.25 -22.53 -5.15
CA ILE A 51 2.39 -22.75 -6.32
C ILE A 51 3.30 -22.94 -7.53
N PRO A 52 3.31 -24.16 -8.13
CA PRO A 52 4.18 -24.48 -9.27
C PRO A 52 3.86 -23.59 -10.48
N GLY A 53 4.91 -23.10 -11.17
CA GLY A 53 4.80 -22.32 -12.40
C GLY A 53 4.17 -20.94 -12.26
N MET A 54 3.69 -20.56 -11.06
CA MET A 54 3.03 -19.28 -10.84
C MET A 54 4.02 -18.12 -10.86
N LEU A 55 5.24 -18.32 -10.39
CA LEU A 55 6.27 -17.30 -10.44
C LEU A 55 6.69 -17.03 -11.89
N SER A 56 6.92 -18.08 -12.68
CA SER A 56 7.21 -17.98 -14.11
C SER A 56 6.10 -17.25 -14.87
N TRP A 57 4.84 -17.52 -14.52
CA TRP A 57 3.70 -16.82 -15.11
C TRP A 57 3.65 -15.33 -14.72
N LEU A 58 4.00 -14.97 -13.49
CA LEU A 58 4.04 -13.58 -13.06
C LEU A 58 5.16 -12.78 -13.75
N ILE A 59 6.29 -13.44 -14.07
CA ILE A 59 7.46 -12.80 -14.71
C ILE A 59 7.23 -12.63 -16.22
N ASP A 60 6.93 -13.72 -16.95
CA ASP A 60 6.92 -13.76 -18.42
C ASP A 60 5.54 -14.11 -19.03
N GLY A 61 4.51 -14.29 -18.20
CA GLY A 61 3.18 -14.72 -18.67
C GLY A 61 3.12 -16.19 -19.12
N LYS A 62 4.21 -16.94 -18.96
CA LYS A 62 4.32 -18.36 -19.29
C LYS A 62 4.53 -19.16 -18.01
N THR A 63 3.97 -20.36 -17.97
CA THR A 63 4.08 -21.25 -16.80
C THR A 63 5.37 -22.08 -16.78
N SER A 64 6.19 -21.96 -17.82
CA SER A 64 7.43 -22.71 -17.96
C SER A 64 8.46 -22.02 -18.86
N GLY A 65 9.75 -22.38 -18.66
CA GLY A 65 10.88 -21.88 -19.45
C GLY A 65 11.52 -20.62 -18.90
N VAL A 66 11.21 -20.20 -17.67
CA VAL A 66 11.80 -19.03 -17.01
C VAL A 66 12.84 -19.49 -16.00
N THR A 67 14.08 -19.02 -16.16
CA THR A 67 15.16 -19.26 -15.20
C THR A 67 15.40 -18.02 -14.36
N VAL A 68 15.38 -18.16 -13.06
CA VAL A 68 15.60 -17.08 -12.09
C VAL A 68 16.92 -17.29 -11.38
N GLU A 69 17.79 -16.29 -11.42
CA GLU A 69 19.08 -16.32 -10.72
C GLU A 69 18.88 -16.30 -9.21
N GLY A 70 19.55 -17.20 -8.48
CA GLY A 70 19.48 -17.27 -7.04
C GLY A 70 20.40 -16.30 -6.33
N ILE A 71 20.11 -16.05 -5.04
CA ILE A 71 20.82 -15.09 -4.17
C ILE A 71 22.34 -15.38 -4.14
N GLU A 72 22.75 -16.64 -4.01
CA GLU A 72 24.17 -17.02 -3.95
C GLU A 72 24.90 -16.71 -5.28
N ASN A 73 24.26 -17.02 -6.40
CA ASN A 73 24.82 -16.76 -7.72
C ASN A 73 24.94 -15.24 -7.97
N LEU A 74 23.92 -14.47 -7.59
CA LEU A 74 23.93 -13.02 -7.71
C LEU A 74 24.97 -12.37 -6.78
N GLN A 75 25.15 -12.87 -5.57
CA GLN A 75 26.19 -12.41 -4.65
C GLN A 75 27.59 -12.57 -5.27
N HIS A 76 27.92 -13.75 -5.78
CA HIS A 76 29.20 -13.98 -6.45
C HIS A 76 29.39 -13.13 -7.72
N LYS A 77 28.32 -12.87 -8.44
CA LYS A 77 28.34 -11.99 -9.62
C LYS A 77 28.64 -10.54 -9.22
N TYR A 78 28.00 -10.05 -8.14
CA TYR A 78 28.23 -8.69 -7.65
C TYR A 78 29.61 -8.52 -7.01
N GLU A 79 30.12 -9.50 -6.27
CA GLU A 79 31.50 -9.48 -5.77
C GLU A 79 32.55 -9.35 -6.88
N LYS A 80 32.33 -10.02 -8.02
CA LYS A 80 33.24 -9.92 -9.20
C LYS A 80 33.13 -8.57 -9.89
N MET A 81 31.96 -7.94 -9.89
CA MET A 81 31.73 -6.67 -10.61
C MET A 81 32.08 -5.45 -9.76
N TYR A 82 31.72 -5.46 -8.48
CA TYR A 82 31.79 -4.29 -7.60
C TYR A 82 32.84 -4.43 -6.47
N GLY A 83 33.48 -5.59 -6.36
CA GLY A 83 34.48 -5.88 -5.35
C GLY A 83 33.95 -6.69 -4.16
N PRO A 84 34.81 -7.00 -3.18
CA PRO A 84 34.41 -7.79 -2.02
C PRO A 84 33.45 -7.02 -1.14
N GLY A 85 32.29 -7.63 -0.86
CA GLY A 85 31.22 -7.03 -0.02
C GLY A 85 29.99 -7.94 0.08
N ASP A 86 29.13 -7.65 1.02
CA ASP A 86 27.83 -8.34 1.11
C ASP A 86 26.74 -7.49 0.45
N TYR A 87 26.24 -7.96 -0.68
CA TYR A 87 25.23 -7.30 -1.49
C TYR A 87 23.83 -7.87 -1.28
N ARG A 88 23.66 -8.74 -0.28
CA ARG A 88 22.38 -9.38 0.04
C ARG A 88 21.54 -8.45 0.92
N PRO A 89 20.28 -8.22 0.58
CA PRO A 89 19.35 -7.51 1.46
C PRO A 89 19.00 -8.37 2.68
N ASN A 90 18.29 -7.81 3.64
CA ASN A 90 17.74 -8.62 4.73
C ASN A 90 16.63 -9.52 4.20
N ILE A 91 16.95 -10.79 3.91
CA ILE A 91 16.06 -11.77 3.28
C ILE A 91 14.82 -11.99 4.13
N LEU A 92 14.98 -12.15 5.45
CA LEU A 92 13.87 -12.40 6.38
C LEU A 92 12.82 -11.28 6.31
N VAL A 93 13.27 -10.03 6.42
CA VAL A 93 12.37 -8.86 6.41
C VAL A 93 11.73 -8.71 5.03
N THR A 94 12.50 -8.82 3.95
CA THR A 94 12.01 -8.68 2.58
C THR A 94 10.93 -9.71 2.28
N TYR A 95 11.18 -10.99 2.62
CA TYR A 95 10.24 -12.09 2.40
C TYR A 95 8.94 -11.90 3.19
N TRP A 96 9.02 -11.72 4.51
CA TRP A 96 7.82 -11.66 5.35
C TRP A 96 7.00 -10.40 5.11
N CYS A 97 7.64 -9.26 4.87
CA CYS A 97 6.90 -8.05 4.51
C CYS A 97 6.14 -8.23 3.21
N PHE A 98 6.74 -8.89 2.21
CA PHE A 98 6.07 -9.18 0.94
C PHE A 98 4.87 -10.12 1.14
N ARG A 99 5.02 -11.21 1.89
CA ARG A 99 3.93 -12.18 2.16
C ARG A 99 2.79 -11.58 2.98
N LEU A 100 3.11 -10.83 4.02
CA LEU A 100 2.11 -10.17 4.85
C LEU A 100 1.37 -9.08 4.07
N MET A 101 2.06 -8.32 3.20
CA MET A 101 1.42 -7.35 2.30
C MET A 101 0.38 -8.02 1.41
N ILE A 102 0.73 -9.13 0.77
CA ILE A 102 -0.20 -9.91 -0.05
C ILE A 102 -1.39 -10.41 0.79
N ALA A 103 -1.13 -10.96 1.98
CA ALA A 103 -2.17 -11.45 2.87
C ALA A 103 -3.17 -10.34 3.25
N MET A 104 -2.69 -9.13 3.60
CA MET A 104 -3.57 -7.98 3.89
C MET A 104 -4.43 -7.60 2.67
N GLY A 105 -3.85 -7.65 1.47
CA GLY A 105 -4.59 -7.43 0.21
C GLY A 105 -5.67 -8.47 -0.03
N VAL A 106 -5.37 -9.76 0.19
CA VAL A 106 -6.33 -10.86 0.03
C VAL A 106 -7.50 -10.74 1.01
N PHE A 107 -7.24 -10.45 2.28
CA PHE A 107 -8.31 -10.23 3.26
C PHE A 107 -9.21 -9.05 2.87
N SER A 108 -8.63 -7.96 2.39
CA SER A 108 -9.39 -6.80 1.89
C SER A 108 -10.23 -7.15 0.67
N LEU A 109 -9.71 -7.96 -0.25
CA LEU A 109 -10.44 -8.46 -1.41
C LEU A 109 -11.61 -9.36 -1.00
N ILE A 110 -11.40 -10.28 -0.06
CA ILE A 110 -12.46 -11.16 0.47
C ILE A 110 -13.58 -10.31 1.08
N LEU A 111 -13.23 -9.31 1.89
CA LEU A 111 -14.21 -8.38 2.46
C LEU A 111 -15.03 -7.66 1.38
N ALA A 112 -14.36 -7.18 0.33
CA ALA A 112 -15.02 -6.50 -0.79
C ALA A 112 -15.99 -7.43 -1.53
N ILE A 113 -15.58 -8.68 -1.81
CA ILE A 113 -16.43 -9.69 -2.48
C ILE A 113 -17.64 -10.01 -1.60
N ILE A 114 -17.45 -10.28 -0.31
CA ILE A 114 -18.55 -10.55 0.63
C ILE A 114 -19.49 -9.33 0.68
N GLY A 115 -18.95 -8.11 0.77
CA GLY A 115 -19.71 -6.88 0.74
C GLY A 115 -20.57 -6.76 -0.51
N LEU A 116 -20.00 -6.97 -1.69
CA LEU A 116 -20.72 -6.95 -2.98
C LEU A 116 -21.84 -7.98 -3.03
N VAL A 117 -21.58 -9.22 -2.59
CA VAL A 117 -22.57 -10.30 -2.60
C VAL A 117 -23.72 -9.99 -1.66
N VAL A 118 -23.43 -9.54 -0.44
CA VAL A 118 -24.46 -9.26 0.58
C VAL A 118 -25.33 -8.05 0.20
N THR A 119 -24.72 -7.03 -0.44
CA THR A 119 -25.44 -5.79 -0.82
C THR A 119 -26.06 -5.87 -2.22
N SER A 120 -25.77 -6.88 -3.02
CA SER A 120 -26.19 -7.01 -4.43
C SER A 120 -27.72 -6.90 -4.66
N LYS A 121 -28.54 -7.21 -3.64
CA LYS A 121 -30.02 -7.11 -3.69
C LYS A 121 -30.56 -5.85 -2.99
N GLY A 122 -29.75 -4.81 -2.81
CA GLY A 122 -30.11 -3.60 -2.11
C GLY A 122 -30.36 -3.79 -0.59
N LYS A 123 -29.94 -4.92 -0.05
CA LYS A 123 -30.07 -5.21 1.40
C LYS A 123 -28.87 -4.67 2.16
N MET A 124 -29.12 -4.05 3.29
CA MET A 124 -28.05 -3.68 4.23
C MET A 124 -27.60 -4.94 4.99
N PRO A 125 -26.29 -5.17 5.10
CA PRO A 125 -25.80 -6.29 5.89
C PRO A 125 -26.13 -6.07 7.37
N SER A 126 -26.89 -6.98 7.95
CA SER A 126 -27.29 -6.95 9.37
C SER A 126 -26.55 -7.98 10.22
N SER A 127 -25.57 -8.68 9.66
CA SER A 127 -24.82 -9.71 10.34
C SER A 127 -23.71 -9.11 11.22
N LYS A 128 -23.77 -9.36 12.52
CA LYS A 128 -22.70 -8.97 13.47
C LYS A 128 -21.32 -9.55 13.12
N HIS A 129 -21.28 -10.71 12.45
CA HIS A 129 -20.02 -11.31 11.98
C HIS A 129 -19.41 -10.51 10.85
N PHE A 130 -20.24 -10.06 9.89
CA PHE A 130 -19.77 -9.21 8.80
C PHE A 130 -19.26 -7.87 9.35
N GLU A 131 -19.97 -7.23 10.26
CA GLU A 131 -19.55 -5.96 10.88
C GLU A 131 -18.19 -6.10 11.60
N ARG A 132 -18.02 -7.17 12.40
CA ARG A 132 -16.75 -7.45 13.09
C ARG A 132 -15.62 -7.71 12.11
N PHE A 133 -15.88 -8.47 11.05
CA PHE A 133 -14.88 -8.75 10.01
C PHE A 133 -14.53 -7.46 9.25
N ALA A 134 -15.48 -6.62 8.93
CA ALA A 134 -15.24 -5.34 8.26
C ALA A 134 -14.36 -4.42 9.13
N VAL A 135 -14.66 -4.30 10.42
CA VAL A 135 -13.86 -3.51 11.36
C VAL A 135 -12.45 -4.09 11.51
N PHE A 136 -12.32 -5.41 11.57
CA PHE A 136 -11.02 -6.09 11.63
C PHE A 136 -10.16 -5.84 10.40
N CYS A 137 -10.75 -5.81 9.21
CA CYS A 137 -10.03 -5.55 7.96
C CYS A 137 -9.73 -4.07 7.71
N LEU A 138 -10.34 -3.14 8.46
CA LEU A 138 -10.16 -1.69 8.26
C LEU A 138 -8.70 -1.22 8.26
N PRO A 139 -7.82 -1.68 9.16
CA PRO A 139 -6.42 -1.28 9.16
C PRO A 139 -5.56 -1.96 8.07
N PHE A 140 -6.07 -3.01 7.41
CA PHE A 140 -5.25 -3.83 6.50
C PHE A 140 -4.68 -3.08 5.30
N PRO A 141 -5.39 -2.17 4.62
CA PRO A 141 -4.79 -1.38 3.54
C PRO A 141 -3.61 -0.54 4.02
N PHE A 142 -3.68 0.04 5.22
CA PHE A 142 -2.61 0.84 5.80
C PHE A 142 -1.40 -0.02 6.20
N ILE A 143 -1.66 -1.15 6.86
CA ILE A 143 -0.61 -2.11 7.23
C ILE A 143 0.03 -2.69 5.98
N GLY A 144 -0.77 -3.08 4.98
CA GLY A 144 -0.28 -3.60 3.71
C GLY A 144 0.60 -2.60 2.97
N HIS A 145 0.22 -1.32 2.96
CA HIS A 145 1.03 -0.26 2.37
C HIS A 145 2.37 -0.08 3.11
N ALA A 146 2.35 -0.04 4.43
CA ALA A 146 3.57 0.07 5.24
C ALA A 146 4.52 -1.12 5.03
N LEU A 147 3.97 -2.34 5.01
CA LEU A 147 4.75 -3.57 4.72
C LEU A 147 5.34 -3.56 3.32
N GLY A 148 4.59 -3.10 2.31
CA GLY A 148 5.06 -2.94 0.94
C GLY A 148 6.21 -1.94 0.85
N TRP A 149 6.12 -0.84 1.58
CA TRP A 149 7.20 0.15 1.64
C TRP A 149 8.47 -0.40 2.32
N ILE A 150 8.31 -1.06 3.48
CA ILE A 150 9.43 -1.73 4.16
C ILE A 150 10.10 -2.75 3.24
N MET A 151 9.32 -3.61 2.57
CA MET A 151 9.84 -4.56 1.57
C MET A 151 10.62 -3.88 0.46
N THR A 152 10.12 -2.76 -0.03
CA THR A 152 10.76 -2.01 -1.12
C THR A 152 12.11 -1.45 -0.69
N GLU A 153 12.20 -0.84 0.48
CA GLU A 153 13.43 -0.23 0.98
C GLU A 153 14.44 -1.25 1.50
N MET A 154 13.97 -2.25 2.25
CA MET A 154 14.85 -3.31 2.75
C MET A 154 15.35 -4.24 1.65
N GLY A 155 14.53 -4.52 0.65
CA GLY A 155 14.92 -5.35 -0.50
C GLY A 155 15.89 -4.65 -1.46
N ARG A 156 16.06 -3.33 -1.35
CA ARG A 156 17.02 -2.56 -2.13
C ARG A 156 18.42 -2.53 -1.51
N GLN A 157 18.53 -2.79 -0.21
CA GLN A 157 19.82 -2.76 0.47
C GLN A 157 20.82 -3.76 -0.16
N PRO A 158 22.14 -3.45 -0.17
CA PRO A 158 22.78 -2.26 0.41
C PRO A 158 22.80 -1.04 -0.52
N TRP A 159 22.10 -1.07 -1.66
CA TRP A 159 22.14 -0.01 -2.65
C TRP A 159 21.27 1.19 -2.30
N ILE A 160 21.81 2.39 -2.33
CA ILE A 160 21.06 3.64 -2.42
C ILE A 160 20.77 3.97 -3.88
N VAL A 161 21.81 3.90 -4.73
CA VAL A 161 21.66 3.94 -6.17
C VAL A 161 21.96 2.54 -6.69
N HIS A 162 20.94 1.84 -7.16
CA HIS A 162 21.07 0.51 -7.72
C HIS A 162 21.85 0.57 -9.04
N PRO A 163 22.81 -0.33 -9.28
CA PRO A 163 23.50 -0.41 -10.56
C PRO A 163 22.52 -0.60 -11.70
N ASN A 164 22.70 0.18 -12.78
CA ASN A 164 21.87 0.03 -13.96
C ASN A 164 22.41 -1.12 -14.84
N PRO A 165 21.65 -2.21 -15.06
CA PRO A 165 22.11 -3.35 -15.86
C PRO A 165 22.44 -3.00 -17.31
N SER A 166 21.77 -1.98 -17.86
CA SER A 166 21.96 -1.51 -19.24
C SER A 166 22.88 -0.29 -19.35
N GLY A 167 23.39 0.23 -18.23
CA GLY A 167 24.20 1.43 -18.15
C GLY A 167 25.64 1.18 -17.75
N ASP A 168 26.33 2.24 -17.35
CA ASP A 168 27.70 2.18 -16.86
C ASP A 168 27.72 1.47 -15.49
N PRO A 169 28.46 0.35 -15.32
CA PRO A 169 28.56 -0.38 -14.07
C PRO A 169 29.24 0.45 -12.95
N ARG A 170 29.83 1.59 -13.27
CA ARG A 170 30.40 2.53 -12.29
C ARG A 170 29.36 3.41 -11.63
N ILE A 171 28.12 3.45 -12.15
CA ILE A 171 27.03 4.24 -11.57
C ILE A 171 26.31 3.36 -10.55
N HIS A 172 26.82 3.35 -9.34
CA HIS A 172 26.20 2.73 -8.18
C HIS A 172 26.61 3.47 -6.91
N LEU A 173 25.84 3.34 -5.86
CA LEU A 173 26.13 3.92 -4.55
C LEU A 173 25.59 3.02 -3.45
N THR A 174 26.43 2.59 -2.55
CA THR A 174 26.04 1.82 -1.37
C THR A 174 25.68 2.72 -0.20
N VAL A 175 24.97 2.16 0.78
CA VAL A 175 24.62 2.90 2.02
C VAL A 175 25.85 3.43 2.73
N ASP A 176 26.90 2.62 2.81
CA ASP A 176 28.15 3.00 3.50
C ASP A 176 28.88 4.16 2.83
N GLU A 177 28.84 4.21 1.50
CA GLU A 177 29.44 5.29 0.71
C GLU A 177 28.61 6.58 0.74
N ALA A 178 27.31 6.47 0.98
CA ALA A 178 26.37 7.59 0.95
C ALA A 178 26.12 8.23 2.31
N VAL A 179 26.86 7.83 3.35
CA VAL A 179 26.71 8.43 4.68
C VAL A 179 27.09 9.91 4.62
N SER A 180 26.12 10.77 4.90
CA SER A 180 26.34 12.21 4.97
C SER A 180 27.24 12.58 6.16
N PRO A 181 28.20 13.51 6.00
CA PRO A 181 29.09 13.96 7.07
C PRO A 181 28.39 14.92 8.05
N LEU A 182 27.15 14.60 8.45
CA LEU A 182 26.38 15.38 9.41
C LEU A 182 26.78 15.02 10.85
N ALA A 183 26.80 16.03 11.71
CA ALA A 183 26.99 15.78 13.12
C ALA A 183 25.79 15.04 13.75
N PRO A 184 26.00 14.06 14.65
CA PRO A 184 24.90 13.29 15.24
C PRO A 184 23.79 14.13 15.87
N HIS A 185 24.12 15.28 16.45
CA HIS A 185 23.16 16.17 17.09
C HIS A 185 22.22 16.83 16.06
N GLU A 186 22.66 17.13 14.83
CA GLU A 186 21.82 17.70 13.77
C GLU A 186 20.77 16.68 13.31
N VAL A 187 21.18 15.42 13.19
CA VAL A 187 20.27 14.32 12.86
C VAL A 187 19.23 14.14 13.96
N TRP A 188 19.64 14.15 15.24
CA TRP A 188 18.71 14.02 16.36
C TRP A 188 17.71 15.18 16.44
N ILE A 189 18.14 16.42 16.23
CA ILE A 189 17.25 17.59 16.19
C ILE A 189 16.20 17.40 15.11
N SER A 190 16.60 16.98 13.90
CA SER A 190 15.67 16.73 12.80
C SER A 190 14.68 15.61 13.11
N VAL A 191 15.16 14.47 13.61
CA VAL A 191 14.32 13.31 13.96
C VAL A 191 13.30 13.69 15.04
N ILE A 192 13.74 14.34 16.12
CA ILE A 192 12.85 14.77 17.20
C ILE A 192 11.85 15.81 16.69
N GLY A 193 12.31 16.80 15.92
CA GLY A 193 11.48 17.85 15.37
C GLY A 193 10.36 17.29 14.50
N PHE A 194 10.69 16.45 13.51
CA PHE A 194 9.69 15.82 12.65
C PHE A 194 8.76 14.87 13.43
N THR A 195 9.30 14.10 14.38
CA THR A 195 8.46 13.21 15.21
C THR A 195 7.43 14.00 16.00
N LEU A 196 7.79 15.14 16.59
CA LEU A 196 6.86 16.00 17.32
C LEU A 196 5.79 16.58 16.41
N VAL A 197 6.15 17.07 15.23
CA VAL A 197 5.19 17.59 14.24
C VAL A 197 4.19 16.51 13.83
N TYR A 198 4.68 15.33 13.46
CA TYR A 198 3.79 14.22 13.06
C TYR A 198 2.94 13.72 14.22
N LEU A 199 3.45 13.72 15.45
CA LEU A 199 2.66 13.37 16.63
C LEU A 199 1.50 14.35 16.86
N ILE A 200 1.74 15.64 16.75
CA ILE A 200 0.70 16.67 16.85
C ILE A 200 -0.36 16.45 15.75
N LEU A 201 0.08 16.25 14.50
CA LEU A 201 -0.82 15.98 13.39
C LEU A 201 -1.63 14.69 13.61
N ALA A 202 -1.00 13.64 14.14
CA ALA A 202 -1.68 12.38 14.46
C ALA A 202 -2.75 12.57 15.53
N VAL A 203 -2.48 13.36 16.59
CA VAL A 203 -3.47 13.68 17.65
C VAL A 203 -4.65 14.45 17.06
N VAL A 204 -4.39 15.47 16.23
CA VAL A 204 -5.44 16.25 15.55
C VAL A 204 -6.26 15.33 14.63
N TRP A 205 -5.60 14.50 13.82
CA TRP A 205 -6.24 13.54 12.95
C TRP A 205 -7.14 12.56 13.73
N PHE A 206 -6.61 11.97 14.81
CA PHE A 206 -7.37 11.04 15.64
C PHE A 206 -8.58 11.71 16.30
N TYR A 207 -8.41 12.94 16.80
CA TYR A 207 -9.52 13.73 17.35
C TYR A 207 -10.61 13.98 16.30
N LEU A 208 -10.23 14.42 15.10
CA LEU A 208 -11.16 14.67 14.00
C LEU A 208 -11.87 13.36 13.58
N MET A 209 -11.11 12.30 13.40
CA MET A 209 -11.67 10.98 13.04
C MET A 209 -12.70 10.52 14.09
N ARG A 210 -12.34 10.56 15.35
CA ARG A 210 -13.26 10.19 16.45
C ARG A 210 -14.52 11.07 16.47
N ARG A 211 -14.36 12.37 16.27
CA ARG A 211 -15.46 13.31 16.24
C ARG A 211 -16.42 13.02 15.09
N TYR A 212 -15.92 12.85 13.87
CA TYR A 212 -16.74 12.62 12.69
C TYR A 212 -17.35 11.22 12.64
N THR A 213 -16.66 10.19 13.13
CA THR A 213 -17.23 8.84 13.21
C THR A 213 -18.29 8.72 14.28
N ALA A 214 -18.19 9.42 15.39
CA ALA A 214 -19.21 9.43 16.44
C ALA A 214 -20.56 10.04 15.99
N VAL A 215 -20.51 10.90 14.98
CA VAL A 215 -21.72 11.51 14.39
C VAL A 215 -22.52 10.50 13.58
N GLY A 216 -21.87 9.52 13.00
CA GLY A 216 -22.49 8.48 12.19
C GLY A 216 -23.14 9.01 10.90
N LEU A 217 -23.61 8.09 10.07
CA LEU A 217 -24.43 8.39 8.90
C LEU A 217 -25.86 8.65 9.35
N ARG A 218 -26.25 9.90 9.53
CA ARG A 218 -27.66 10.25 9.74
C ARG A 218 -28.40 10.24 8.39
N PRO A 219 -29.56 9.60 8.30
CA PRO A 219 -30.34 9.61 7.07
C PRO A 219 -30.87 11.00 6.76
N ALA A 220 -30.80 11.38 5.51
CA ALA A 220 -31.57 12.36 4.78
C ALA A 220 -31.40 13.88 5.03
N ASP A 221 -30.90 14.36 6.14
CA ASP A 221 -30.67 15.81 6.32
C ASP A 221 -29.20 16.18 6.19
N LYS A 222 -28.61 15.89 5.02
CA LYS A 222 -27.20 16.21 4.74
C LYS A 222 -26.92 17.71 4.87
N GLU A 223 -27.83 18.58 4.46
CA GLU A 223 -27.65 20.02 4.59
C GLU A 223 -27.80 20.53 6.03
N LEU A 224 -28.78 19.99 6.78
CA LEU A 224 -28.99 20.41 8.15
C LEU A 224 -27.89 19.91 9.09
N ALA A 225 -27.42 18.67 8.87
CA ALA A 225 -26.28 18.14 9.59
C ALA A 225 -24.99 18.90 9.26
N LEU A 226 -24.75 19.21 7.99
CA LEU A 226 -23.57 19.97 7.56
C LEU A 226 -23.59 21.40 8.16
N ASN A 227 -24.72 22.08 8.12
CA ASN A 227 -24.88 23.42 8.70
C ASN A 227 -24.75 23.40 10.22
N HIS A 228 -25.28 22.39 10.90
CA HIS A 228 -25.13 22.24 12.34
C HIS A 228 -23.66 21.98 12.75
N TYR A 229 -22.93 21.20 11.97
CA TYR A 229 -21.52 20.92 12.26
C TYR A 229 -20.59 22.07 11.86
N LEU A 230 -20.84 22.73 10.74
CA LEU A 230 -20.07 23.90 10.31
C LEU A 230 -20.33 25.09 11.24
N GLY A 231 -21.54 25.21 11.80
CA GLY A 231 -21.88 26.22 12.81
C GLY A 231 -21.28 25.96 14.19
N ALA A 232 -20.91 24.72 14.52
CA ALA A 232 -20.24 24.35 15.77
C ALA A 232 -18.71 24.45 15.74
N VAL A 233 -18.13 24.62 14.56
CA VAL A 233 -16.69 24.91 14.36
C VAL A 233 -16.56 26.39 14.10
N ASP A 234 -15.81 27.12 14.94
CA ASP A 234 -15.51 28.54 14.70
C ASP A 234 -14.91 28.66 13.29
N PRO A 235 -15.60 29.36 12.35
CA PRO A 235 -15.15 29.47 10.95
C PRO A 235 -13.75 30.08 10.83
N LYS A 236 -13.30 30.81 11.87
CA LYS A 236 -11.99 31.47 11.88
C LYS A 236 -10.82 30.51 12.01
N VAL A 237 -11.06 29.24 12.38
CA VAL A 237 -9.98 28.25 12.58
C VAL A 237 -9.60 27.55 11.28
N PHE A 238 -10.49 27.48 10.28
CA PHE A 238 -10.24 26.76 9.03
C PHE A 238 -10.82 27.51 7.83
N TRP A 239 -10.13 28.51 7.33
CA TRP A 239 -10.48 29.28 6.13
C TRP A 239 -10.75 28.43 4.87
N TRP A 240 -10.15 27.24 4.76
CA TRP A 240 -10.40 26.30 3.66
C TRP A 240 -11.78 25.64 3.69
N LEU A 241 -12.48 25.62 4.84
CA LEU A 241 -13.87 25.13 4.94
C LEU A 241 -14.85 26.11 4.29
N ASP A 242 -14.54 27.40 4.28
CA ASP A 242 -15.32 28.41 3.56
C ASP A 242 -15.18 28.20 2.04
N PHE A 243 -13.98 27.85 1.56
CA PHE A 243 -13.75 27.50 0.16
C PHE A 243 -14.56 26.27 -0.29
N VAL A 244 -14.65 25.22 0.54
CA VAL A 244 -15.47 24.03 0.24
C VAL A 244 -16.97 24.35 0.29
N ARG A 245 -17.40 25.22 1.19
CA ARG A 245 -18.79 25.68 1.27
C ARG A 245 -19.22 26.49 0.06
N ASP A 246 -18.37 27.39 -0.41
CA ASP A 246 -18.65 28.26 -1.57
C ASP A 246 -18.66 27.48 -2.89
N THR A 247 -17.83 26.44 -3.03
CA THR A 247 -17.87 25.58 -4.22
C THR A 247 -19.14 24.70 -4.29
N HIS A 248 -19.76 24.37 -3.14
CA HIS A 248 -21.02 23.66 -3.12
C HIS A 248 -22.27 24.56 -3.21
N SER A 249 -22.17 25.83 -2.84
CA SER A 249 -23.30 26.78 -2.91
C SER A 249 -23.55 27.31 -4.33
N GLN A 250 -22.58 27.18 -5.24
CA GLN A 250 -22.68 27.67 -6.61
C GLN A 250 -23.24 26.65 -7.64
N ALA A 251 -23.55 25.44 -7.23
CA ALA A 251 -24.25 24.48 -8.09
C ALA A 251 -25.76 24.58 -7.85
N PRO A 252 -26.55 25.24 -8.73
CA PRO A 252 -27.99 25.14 -8.66
C PRO A 252 -28.40 23.71 -8.99
N ILE A 253 -28.77 22.94 -7.97
CA ILE A 253 -29.44 21.65 -8.17
C ILE A 253 -30.83 21.97 -8.70
N THR A 254 -30.93 22.22 -10.00
CA THR A 254 -32.21 22.16 -10.70
C THR A 254 -32.62 20.69 -10.79
N ASN A 255 -33.47 20.30 -9.85
CA ASN A 255 -34.11 18.99 -9.87
C ASN A 255 -35.09 18.98 -11.06
N PRO A 256 -34.82 18.24 -12.17
CA PRO A 256 -35.67 18.25 -13.37
C PRO A 256 -37.06 17.66 -13.12
N TRP A 257 -37.28 17.05 -11.97
CA TRP A 257 -38.54 16.37 -11.63
C TRP A 257 -39.52 17.22 -10.84
N SER A 258 -39.13 18.42 -10.33
CA SER A 258 -40.02 19.27 -9.54
C SER A 258 -40.90 20.19 -10.38
N GLN A 259 -40.67 20.30 -11.70
CA GLN A 259 -41.48 21.17 -12.57
C GLN A 259 -42.69 20.46 -13.22
N LYS A 260 -42.82 19.13 -13.12
CA LYS A 260 -43.93 18.40 -13.78
C LYS A 260 -45.26 18.41 -12.97
N HIS A 261 -45.33 18.92 -11.75
CA HIS A 261 -46.55 18.93 -10.96
C HIS A 261 -47.17 20.31 -10.72
N ARG A 262 -46.70 21.39 -11.35
CA ARG A 262 -47.30 22.73 -11.25
C ARG A 262 -47.96 23.26 -12.51
N ALA A 263 -48.00 22.48 -13.58
CA ALA A 263 -48.70 22.87 -14.82
C ALA A 263 -49.94 21.98 -15.04
N GLY A 264 -50.96 22.17 -14.22
CA GLY A 264 -52.19 21.37 -14.33
C GLY A 264 -53.33 21.84 -13.42
N ALA A 265 -53.52 23.16 -13.35
CA ALA A 265 -54.75 23.70 -12.77
C ALA A 265 -55.25 24.85 -13.64
N HIS A 266 -55.87 24.50 -14.75
CA HIS A 266 -56.75 25.42 -15.43
C HIS A 266 -58.16 25.27 -14.85
N PRO A 267 -58.83 26.37 -14.42
CA PRO A 267 -60.24 26.30 -14.05
C PRO A 267 -61.08 26.21 -15.35
N CYS A 268 -62.05 25.32 -15.36
CA CYS A 268 -63.13 25.29 -16.33
C CYS A 268 -64.01 26.57 -16.22
N PRO A 269 -64.33 27.26 -17.30
CA PRO A 269 -65.46 28.17 -17.31
C PRO A 269 -66.76 27.43 -17.60
N LEU A 270 -67.82 27.88 -17.03
CA LEU A 270 -69.23 27.56 -17.18
C LEU A 270 -69.66 27.24 -18.61
#